data_ace78d5b82344b0467d9123ccf09bf67
#
_entry.id   ace78d5b82344b0467d9123ccf09bf67
#
_cell.length_a   1.000
_cell.length_b   1.000
_cell.length_c   1.000
_cell.angle_alpha   90.00
_cell.angle_beta   90.00
_cell.angle_gamma   90.00
#
_symmetry.space_group_name_H-M   'P 1'
#
loop_
_entity.id
_entity.type
_entity.pdbx_description
1 polymer ?
#
loop_
_entity_poly.entity_id
_entity_poly.type
_entity_poly.pdbx_seq_one_letter_code
_entity_poly.pdbx_strand_id
1 'polypeptide(L)'
;VDLNKGHLAAMMVDPSGNPVGQPITVPLDLAGLPAPTRDGHLRQAVSVLIGTAKAHGCRAIVIEDLDFKDARELGRERTGNRPSRGKRGKSFRRTVAGLPTARLRDRLVQMAANAGLSVITVDPAYTSRWGTEHWLCSLQKISVD
;
A
#
# COMPACT_ATOMS: atom_id res chain seq x y z
N VAL A 1 3.30 -0.81 -4.40
CA VAL A 1 3.45 -0.61 -2.95
C VAL A 1 2.08 -0.47 -2.33
N ASP A 2 1.84 -1.19 -1.27
CA ASP A 2 0.60 -1.18 -0.50
C ASP A 2 0.87 -0.72 0.94
N LEU A 3 -0.03 0.12 1.48
CA LEU A 3 0.03 0.61 2.84
C LEU A 3 -0.83 -0.25 3.75
N ASN A 4 -0.18 -0.96 4.66
CA ASN A 4 -0.83 -1.76 5.68
C ASN A 4 -0.68 -1.15 7.08
N LYS A 5 -1.45 -1.67 8.04
CA LYS A 5 -1.25 -1.33 9.43
C LYS A 5 0.10 -1.88 9.90
N GLY A 6 1.02 -0.97 10.23
CA GLY A 6 2.34 -1.31 10.77
C GLY A 6 3.44 -1.57 9.74
N HIS A 7 3.13 -1.57 8.44
CA HIS A 7 4.17 -1.74 7.41
C HIS A 7 3.73 -1.29 6.01
N LEU A 8 4.70 -1.06 5.16
CA LEU A 8 4.53 -0.97 3.71
C LEU A 8 4.91 -2.32 3.11
N ALA A 9 4.06 -2.86 2.24
CA ALA A 9 4.37 -4.03 1.43
C ALA A 9 4.69 -3.60 0.01
N ALA A 10 5.72 -4.16 -0.58
CA ALA A 10 6.11 -3.86 -1.95
C ALA A 10 6.52 -5.13 -2.70
N MET A 11 6.31 -5.12 -4.00
CA MET A 11 6.76 -6.15 -4.91
C MET A 11 7.31 -5.50 -6.16
N MET A 12 8.45 -5.97 -6.63
CA MET A 12 8.95 -5.57 -7.93
C MET A 12 8.19 -6.29 -9.03
N VAL A 13 7.95 -5.58 -10.11
CA VAL A 13 7.33 -6.14 -11.30
C VAL A 13 8.14 -5.77 -12.53
N ASP A 14 8.15 -6.67 -13.51
CA ASP A 14 8.74 -6.39 -14.81
C ASP A 14 7.84 -5.48 -15.66
N PRO A 15 8.28 -5.03 -16.86
CA PRO A 15 7.45 -4.19 -17.72
C PRO A 15 6.15 -4.86 -18.20
N SER A 16 6.04 -6.16 -18.09
CA SER A 16 4.83 -6.93 -18.42
C SER A 16 3.90 -7.09 -17.20
N GLY A 17 4.31 -6.61 -16.02
CA GLY A 17 3.53 -6.69 -14.78
C GLY A 17 3.75 -7.99 -13.99
N ASN A 18 4.69 -8.84 -14.37
CA ASN A 18 4.98 -10.07 -13.63
C ASN A 18 5.82 -9.79 -12.39
N PRO A 19 5.53 -10.43 -11.26
CA PRO A 19 6.34 -10.31 -10.05
C PRO A 19 7.78 -10.79 -10.29
N VAL A 20 8.75 -10.03 -9.77
CA VAL A 20 10.19 -10.34 -9.86
C VAL A 20 10.82 -10.31 -8.46
N GLY A 21 11.54 -11.36 -8.12
CA GLY A 21 12.22 -11.46 -6.83
C GLY A 21 11.27 -11.79 -5.67
N GLN A 22 11.62 -11.33 -4.48
CA GLN A 22 10.87 -11.59 -3.26
C GLN A 22 10.07 -10.35 -2.81
N PRO A 23 8.93 -10.54 -2.12
CA PRO A 23 8.20 -9.44 -1.50
C PRO A 23 9.08 -8.67 -0.51
N ILE A 24 8.86 -7.37 -0.43
CA ILE A 24 9.59 -6.45 0.43
C ILE A 24 8.62 -5.94 1.48
N THR A 25 9.04 -5.97 2.74
CA THR A 25 8.28 -5.39 3.85
C THR A 25 9.12 -4.32 4.52
N VAL A 26 8.58 -3.10 4.59
CA VAL A 26 9.19 -1.98 5.29
C VAL A 26 8.36 -1.69 6.54
N PRO A 27 8.89 -1.89 7.74
CA PRO A 27 8.18 -1.59 8.97
C PRO A 27 7.77 -0.13 9.05
N LEU A 28 6.55 0.14 9.47
CA LEU A 28 5.99 1.48 9.65
C LEU A 28 4.99 1.49 10.80
N ASP A 29 5.47 1.38 12.01
CA ASP A 29 4.61 1.51 13.19
C ASP A 29 4.52 2.99 13.61
N LEU A 30 3.33 3.53 13.52
CA LEU A 30 3.01 4.92 13.82
C LEU A 30 2.07 5.06 15.02
N ALA A 31 1.71 3.95 15.65
CA ALA A 31 0.74 3.94 16.75
C ALA A 31 1.30 4.69 17.96
N GLY A 32 0.49 5.59 18.53
CA GLY A 32 0.84 6.32 19.76
C GLY A 32 1.94 7.37 19.63
N LEU A 33 2.52 7.56 18.44
CA LEU A 33 3.61 8.51 18.22
C LEU A 33 3.09 9.94 17.97
N PRO A 34 3.80 10.98 18.46
CA PRO A 34 3.53 12.37 18.11
C PRO A 34 3.64 12.63 16.60
N ALA A 35 2.90 13.61 16.09
CA ALA A 35 2.85 13.90 14.66
C ALA A 35 4.22 14.14 13.99
N PRO A 36 5.15 14.91 14.59
CA PRO A 36 6.49 15.07 14.01
C PRO A 36 7.28 13.78 13.92
N THR A 37 7.21 12.93 14.94
CA THR A 37 7.88 11.62 14.97
C THR A 37 7.28 10.67 13.92
N ARG A 38 5.96 10.66 13.78
CA ARG A 38 5.27 9.90 12.72
C ARG A 38 5.74 10.30 11.33
N ASP A 39 5.86 11.61 11.07
CA ASP A 39 6.36 12.10 9.78
C ASP A 39 7.81 11.67 9.53
N GLY A 40 8.66 11.70 10.55
CA GLY A 40 10.03 11.19 10.48
C GLY A 40 10.11 9.71 10.10
N HIS A 41 9.33 8.85 10.77
CA HIS A 41 9.26 7.42 10.45
C HIS A 41 8.72 7.18 9.04
N LEU A 42 7.71 7.95 8.62
CA LEU A 42 7.15 7.84 7.27
C LEU A 42 8.21 8.20 6.20
N ARG A 43 8.94 9.28 6.39
CA ARG A 43 10.03 9.68 5.49
C ARG A 43 11.13 8.63 5.41
N GLN A 44 11.48 8.01 6.53
CA GLN A 44 12.47 6.94 6.58
C GLN A 44 11.98 5.71 5.79
N ALA A 45 10.75 5.28 5.98
CA ALA A 45 10.17 4.18 5.23
C ALA A 45 10.14 4.45 3.72
N VAL A 46 9.76 5.66 3.32
CA VAL A 46 9.81 6.10 1.92
C VAL A 46 11.25 6.09 1.37
N SER A 47 12.24 6.51 2.17
CA SER A 47 13.65 6.46 1.76
C SER A 47 14.11 5.03 1.51
N VAL A 48 13.69 4.07 2.33
CA VAL A 48 14.00 2.65 2.13
C VAL A 48 13.38 2.14 0.83
N LEU A 49 12.13 2.45 0.56
CA LEU A 49 11.45 2.07 -0.71
C LEU A 49 12.19 2.64 -1.93
N ILE A 50 12.52 3.92 -1.89
CA ILE A 50 13.23 4.60 -2.99
C ILE A 50 14.62 3.98 -3.19
N GLY A 51 15.36 3.75 -2.12
CA GLY A 51 16.68 3.11 -2.16
C GLY A 51 16.61 1.71 -2.77
N THR A 52 15.61 0.92 -2.37
CA THR A 52 15.36 -0.42 -2.93
C THR A 52 15.00 -0.35 -4.41
N ALA A 53 14.10 0.54 -4.80
CA ALA A 53 13.71 0.73 -6.19
C ALA A 53 14.92 1.10 -7.07
N LYS A 54 15.77 2.01 -6.62
CA LYS A 54 17.00 2.41 -7.33
C LYS A 54 17.99 1.27 -7.43
N ALA A 55 18.22 0.53 -6.35
CA ALA A 55 19.14 -0.62 -6.33
C ALA A 55 18.76 -1.71 -7.33
N HIS A 56 17.47 -1.84 -7.64
CA HIS A 56 16.95 -2.80 -8.60
C HIS A 56 16.67 -2.21 -9.98
N GLY A 57 17.09 -0.99 -10.24
CA GLY A 57 16.93 -0.33 -11.54
C GLY A 57 15.48 0.01 -11.90
N CYS A 58 14.58 0.09 -10.92
CA CYS A 58 13.21 0.52 -11.15
C CYS A 58 13.17 1.98 -11.61
N ARG A 59 12.24 2.30 -12.50
CA ARG A 59 12.02 3.67 -13.00
C ARG A 59 10.83 4.36 -12.35
N ALA A 60 9.94 3.58 -11.74
CA ALA A 60 8.72 4.08 -11.12
C ALA A 60 8.39 3.28 -9.86
N ILE A 61 7.61 3.92 -8.99
CA ILE A 61 6.95 3.29 -7.86
C ILE A 61 5.45 3.38 -8.11
N VAL A 62 4.77 2.24 -8.08
CA VAL A 62 3.32 2.15 -8.25
C VAL A 62 2.67 2.07 -6.87
N ILE A 63 1.67 2.90 -6.63
CA ILE A 63 0.86 2.90 -5.40
C ILE A 63 -0.63 2.84 -5.73
N GLU A 64 -1.40 2.30 -4.84
CA GLU A 64 -2.86 2.36 -4.94
C GLU A 64 -3.37 3.76 -4.63
N ASP A 65 -4.32 4.24 -5.42
CA ASP A 65 -5.04 5.48 -5.16
C ASP A 65 -6.15 5.21 -4.12
N LEU A 66 -5.72 5.11 -2.87
CA LEU A 66 -6.62 4.85 -1.76
C LEU A 66 -7.28 6.17 -1.31
N ASP A 67 -8.33 6.58 -2.00
CA ASP A 67 -9.23 7.59 -1.45
C ASP A 67 -10.18 6.91 -0.45
N PHE A 68 -9.74 6.85 0.81
CA PHE A 68 -10.55 6.30 1.89
C PHE A 68 -11.70 7.22 2.34
N LYS A 69 -12.05 8.25 1.57
CA LYS A 69 -13.11 9.17 1.94
C LYS A 69 -14.42 8.43 2.19
N ASP A 70 -14.81 7.58 1.25
CA ASP A 70 -16.01 6.74 1.39
C ASP A 70 -15.89 5.73 2.54
N ALA A 71 -14.72 5.13 2.73
CA ALA A 71 -14.50 4.20 3.82
C ALA A 71 -14.50 4.89 5.19
N ARG A 72 -14.01 6.14 5.29
CA ARG A 72 -14.08 6.95 6.51
C ARG A 72 -15.51 7.37 6.85
N GLU A 73 -16.29 7.75 5.84
CA GLU A 73 -17.67 8.21 5.99
C GLU A 73 -18.63 7.04 6.19
N LEU A 74 -18.50 5.97 5.44
CA LEU A 74 -19.45 4.85 5.37
C LEU A 74 -19.03 3.62 6.16
N GLY A 75 -17.78 3.55 6.59
CA GLY A 75 -17.26 2.57 7.57
C GLY A 75 -16.94 1.21 7.05
N ARG A 76 -16.83 0.95 5.80
CA ARG A 76 -16.30 -0.23 5.16
C ARG A 76 -16.98 -0.55 3.83
N GLU A 77 -16.34 -1.46 3.08
CA GLU A 77 -16.91 -2.18 1.95
C GLU A 77 -18.40 -2.45 2.12
N ARG A 78 -19.19 -2.04 1.17
CA ARG A 78 -20.63 -2.27 1.16
C ARG A 78 -20.87 -3.77 1.02
N THR A 79 -21.49 -4.36 2.02
CA THR A 79 -22.18 -5.63 1.81
C THR A 79 -23.56 -5.28 1.23
N GLY A 80 -23.67 -5.21 -0.09
CA GLY A 80 -24.84 -4.65 -0.75
C GLY A 80 -24.92 -3.12 -0.57
N ASN A 81 -26.15 -2.58 -0.51
CA ASN A 81 -26.41 -1.13 -0.41
C ASN A 81 -26.36 -0.56 1.03
N ARG A 82 -25.90 -1.31 2.02
CA ARG A 82 -25.91 -0.86 3.42
C ARG A 82 -24.49 -0.77 3.99
N PRO A 83 -24.17 0.33 4.72
CA PRO A 83 -22.90 0.45 5.42
C PRO A 83 -22.77 -0.58 6.53
N SER A 84 -21.58 -1.11 6.74
CA SER A 84 -21.27 -2.02 7.85
C SER A 84 -21.48 -1.30 9.19
N ARG A 85 -22.36 -1.82 10.02
CA ARG A 85 -22.67 -1.31 11.37
C ARG A 85 -22.05 -2.21 12.44
N GLY A 86 -21.87 -1.68 13.66
CA GLY A 86 -21.40 -2.42 14.84
C GLY A 86 -19.91 -2.37 15.09
N LYS A 87 -19.40 -3.29 15.93
CA LYS A 87 -18.01 -3.31 16.41
C LYS A 87 -16.98 -3.45 15.28
N ARG A 88 -17.27 -4.27 14.28
CA ARG A 88 -16.38 -4.51 13.12
C ARG A 88 -16.23 -3.26 12.27
N GLY A 89 -17.31 -2.57 11.93
CA GLY A 89 -17.27 -1.33 11.18
C GLY A 89 -16.54 -0.21 11.94
N LYS A 90 -16.73 -0.12 13.26
CA LYS A 90 -16.02 0.85 14.12
C LYS A 90 -14.51 0.57 14.17
N SER A 91 -14.11 -0.69 14.28
CA SER A 91 -12.70 -1.11 14.27
C SER A 91 -12.05 -0.80 12.92
N PHE A 92 -12.72 -1.11 11.83
CA PHE A 92 -12.23 -0.80 10.48
C PHE A 92 -12.04 0.71 10.27
N ARG A 93 -13.05 1.53 10.60
CA ARG A 93 -12.93 3.01 10.50
C ARG A 93 -11.76 3.54 11.31
N ARG A 94 -11.54 3.02 12.52
CA ARG A 94 -10.40 3.42 13.36
C ARG A 94 -9.07 3.06 12.71
N THR A 95 -8.96 1.88 12.11
CA THR A 95 -7.77 1.44 11.40
C THR A 95 -7.50 2.32 10.19
N VAL A 96 -8.49 2.53 9.34
CA VAL A 96 -8.37 3.38 8.13
C VAL A 96 -8.05 4.83 8.49
N ALA A 97 -8.70 5.39 9.51
CA ALA A 97 -8.43 6.75 9.98
C ALA A 97 -7.01 6.94 10.53
N GLY A 98 -6.40 5.85 11.01
CA GLY A 98 -5.01 5.83 11.48
C GLY A 98 -3.96 5.69 10.38
N LEU A 99 -4.36 5.33 9.16
CA LEU A 99 -3.43 5.20 8.04
C LEU A 99 -3.11 6.58 7.42
N PRO A 100 -1.84 6.96 7.32
CA PRO A 100 -1.44 8.28 6.81
C PRO A 100 -1.38 8.30 5.27
N THR A 101 -2.44 7.90 4.59
CA THR A 101 -2.47 7.70 3.13
C THR A 101 -2.10 8.95 2.34
N ALA A 102 -2.71 10.09 2.64
CA ALA A 102 -2.42 11.35 1.96
C ALA A 102 -0.96 11.77 2.20
N ARG A 103 -0.48 11.71 3.44
CA ARG A 103 0.90 12.06 3.76
C ARG A 103 1.92 11.12 3.13
N LEU A 104 1.64 9.81 3.11
CA LEU A 104 2.49 8.85 2.42
C LEU A 104 2.61 9.20 0.93
N ARG A 105 1.48 9.46 0.28
CA ARG A 105 1.44 9.85 -1.13
C ARG A 105 2.26 11.11 -1.38
N ASP A 106 2.01 12.18 -0.62
CA ASP A 106 2.72 13.45 -0.78
C ASP A 106 4.23 13.29 -0.59
N ARG A 107 4.65 12.58 0.46
CA ARG A 107 6.08 12.32 0.72
C ARG A 107 6.71 11.46 -0.35
N LEU A 108 5.99 10.41 -0.78
CA LEU A 108 6.48 9.52 -1.82
C LEU A 108 6.66 10.26 -3.15
N VAL A 109 5.68 11.04 -3.59
CA VAL A 109 5.76 11.82 -4.82
C VAL A 109 6.94 12.80 -4.78
N GLN A 110 7.06 13.58 -3.70
CA GLN A 110 8.14 14.57 -3.56
C GLN A 110 9.52 13.91 -3.52
N MET A 111 9.69 12.88 -2.70
CA MET A 111 10.99 12.24 -2.51
C MET A 111 11.39 11.38 -3.71
N ALA A 112 10.45 10.72 -4.37
CA ALA A 112 10.69 9.96 -5.59
C ALA A 112 11.12 10.88 -6.74
N ALA A 113 10.46 12.02 -6.92
CA ALA A 113 10.84 13.02 -7.93
C ALA A 113 12.29 13.50 -7.72
N ASN A 114 12.69 13.80 -6.49
CA ASN A 114 14.06 14.17 -6.15
C ASN A 114 15.08 13.06 -6.44
N ALA A 115 14.63 11.80 -6.41
CA ALA A 115 15.46 10.63 -6.69
C ALA A 115 15.45 10.20 -8.18
N GLY A 116 14.70 10.91 -9.03
CA GLY A 116 14.55 10.59 -10.45
C GLY A 116 13.60 9.43 -10.74
N LEU A 117 12.68 9.11 -9.81
CA LEU A 117 11.65 8.08 -9.96
C LEU A 117 10.28 8.70 -10.21
N SER A 118 9.51 8.08 -11.08
CA SER A 118 8.09 8.42 -11.26
C SER A 118 7.22 7.73 -10.21
N VAL A 119 6.11 8.35 -9.82
CA VAL A 119 5.07 7.71 -9.01
C VAL A 119 3.83 7.54 -9.86
N ILE A 120 3.32 6.32 -9.94
CA ILE A 120 2.12 5.95 -10.69
C ILE A 120 1.05 5.54 -9.69
N THR A 121 -0.11 6.17 -9.78
CA THR A 121 -1.28 5.80 -8.97
C THR A 121 -2.20 4.90 -9.78
N VAL A 122 -2.67 3.82 -9.18
CA VAL A 122 -3.59 2.86 -9.81
C VAL A 122 -4.86 2.74 -8.99
N ASP A 123 -5.98 2.53 -9.67
CA ASP A 123 -7.25 2.26 -9.02
C ASP A 123 -7.20 0.88 -8.33
N PRO A 124 -7.43 0.80 -7.01
CA PRO A 124 -7.42 -0.46 -6.28
C PRO A 124 -8.68 -1.32 -6.51
N ALA A 125 -9.65 -0.81 -7.25
CA ALA A 125 -10.89 -1.53 -7.46
C ALA A 125 -10.64 -2.92 -8.08
N TYR A 126 -11.14 -3.94 -7.38
CA TYR A 126 -11.05 -5.35 -7.82
C TYR A 126 -9.65 -5.97 -7.91
N THR A 127 -8.59 -5.28 -7.51
CA THR A 127 -7.21 -5.80 -7.59
C THR A 127 -7.02 -7.10 -6.81
N SER A 128 -7.58 -7.20 -5.60
CA SER A 128 -7.52 -8.42 -4.79
C SER A 128 -8.24 -9.60 -5.44
N ARG A 129 -9.40 -9.33 -6.05
CA ARG A 129 -10.17 -10.37 -6.75
C ARG A 129 -9.42 -10.84 -8.00
N TRP A 130 -8.91 -9.92 -8.79
CA TRP A 130 -8.11 -10.21 -9.97
C TRP A 130 -6.85 -11.02 -9.60
N GLY A 131 -6.15 -10.62 -8.55
CA GLY A 131 -4.99 -11.35 -8.04
C GLY A 131 -5.33 -12.78 -7.61
N THR A 132 -6.47 -12.98 -6.94
CA THR A 132 -6.94 -14.31 -6.57
C THR A 132 -7.26 -15.17 -7.80
N GLU A 133 -7.94 -14.61 -8.79
CA GLU A 133 -8.36 -15.34 -9.99
C GLU A 133 -7.16 -15.71 -10.89
N HIS A 134 -6.13 -14.88 -10.96
CA HIS A 134 -5.04 -15.03 -11.94
C HIS A 134 -3.74 -15.57 -11.37
N TRP A 135 -3.44 -15.29 -10.08
CA TRP A 135 -2.16 -15.62 -9.48
C TRP A 135 -2.21 -16.72 -8.43
N LEU A 136 -3.31 -16.85 -7.67
CA LEU A 136 -3.38 -17.82 -6.58
C LEU A 136 -3.24 -19.27 -7.06
N CYS A 137 -3.89 -19.61 -8.17
CA CYS A 137 -3.79 -20.96 -8.76
C CYS A 137 -2.39 -21.27 -9.29
N SER A 138 -1.68 -20.26 -9.79
CA SER A 138 -0.32 -20.42 -10.30
C SER A 138 0.69 -20.60 -9.18
N LEU A 139 0.53 -19.88 -8.08
CA LEU A 139 1.39 -19.98 -6.89
C LEU A 139 1.20 -21.30 -6.14
N GLN A 140 -0.01 -21.83 -6.10
CA GLN A 140 -0.29 -23.13 -5.46
C GLN A 140 0.33 -24.31 -6.22
N LYS A 141 0.53 -24.20 -7.53
CA LYS A 141 1.19 -25.23 -8.34
C LYS A 141 2.71 -25.28 -8.15
N ILE A 142 3.31 -24.19 -7.69
CA ILE A 142 4.76 -24.10 -7.42
C ILE A 142 5.14 -24.69 -6.05
N SER A 143 4.16 -24.83 -5.14
CA SER A 143 4.39 -25.35 -3.76
C SER A 143 4.27 -26.86 -3.62
N VAL A 144 4.12 -27.63 -4.69
CA VAL A 144 3.83 -29.07 -4.66
C VAL A 144 4.96 -29.93 -5.27
N ASP A 145 6.08 -29.30 -5.62
CA ASP A 145 7.28 -30.05 -6.08
C ASP A 145 8.40 -30.01 -5.04
#